data_2516b9a0361a2e245b87a4510734aee1
#
_entry.id   2516b9a0361a2e245b87a4510734aee1
#
_cell.length_a   1.000
_cell.length_b   1.000
_cell.length_c   1.000
_cell.angle_alpha   90.00
_cell.angle_beta   90.00
_cell.angle_gamma   90.00
#
_symmetry.space_group_name_H-M   'P 1'
#
loop_
_entity.id
_entity.type
_entity.pdbx_description
1 polymer ?
#
loop_
_entity_poly.entity_id
_entity_poly.type
_entity_poly.pdbx_seq_one_letter_code
_entity_poly.pdbx_strand_id
1 'polypeptide(L)'
;KRVKRDLFIRRLQTICFTAILACAIVTIIFGILTSPKFFPYSDNLLNVIDVPDGSVIITFDSEVTGYSCNEVFDNETETAIYRINAWTTTWDLHLSNRGKQNMVIPFDRETEIQIFYAQNDGSEDVLIYGSNQNTEENGVTLPRLILMPYFLLAFLALVVLAILRVLLRNKQAIVVWIDRAIPFPISYMAAQLCTK
;
A
#
# COMPACT_ATOMS: atom_id res chain seq x y z
N LYS A 1 53.50 0.58 -3.62
CA LYS A 1 52.33 1.31 -2.97
C LYS A 1 51.10 1.35 -3.87
N ARG A 2 51.20 1.55 -5.21
CA ARG A 2 50.03 1.61 -6.13
C ARG A 2 49.25 0.30 -6.18
N VAL A 3 49.92 -0.87 -6.30
CA VAL A 3 49.24 -2.17 -6.38
C VAL A 3 48.39 -2.49 -5.14
N LYS A 4 48.83 -2.18 -3.93
CA LYS A 4 48.06 -2.39 -2.70
C LYS A 4 46.82 -1.52 -2.67
N ARG A 5 46.91 -0.29 -3.18
CA ARG A 5 45.76 0.64 -3.27
C ARG A 5 44.72 0.14 -4.29
N ASP A 6 45.17 -0.35 -5.43
CA ASP A 6 44.26 -0.87 -6.47
C ASP A 6 43.53 -2.15 -6.03
N LEU A 7 44.23 -3.04 -5.29
CA LEU A 7 43.62 -4.21 -4.69
C LEU A 7 42.62 -3.85 -3.61
N PHE A 8 42.94 -2.85 -2.77
CA PHE A 8 41.99 -2.33 -1.74
C PHE A 8 40.74 -1.74 -2.39
N ILE A 9 40.89 -0.91 -3.42
CA ILE A 9 39.76 -0.31 -4.14
C ILE A 9 38.87 -1.38 -4.78
N ARG A 10 39.46 -2.40 -5.40
CA ARG A 10 38.72 -3.52 -6.01
C ARG A 10 37.92 -4.30 -4.94
N ARG A 11 38.53 -4.60 -3.79
CA ARG A 11 37.82 -5.27 -2.67
C ARG A 11 36.66 -4.40 -2.12
N LEU A 12 36.93 -3.12 -1.95
CA LEU A 12 35.88 -2.18 -1.51
C LEU A 12 34.73 -2.11 -2.51
N GLN A 13 35.02 -2.05 -3.81
CA GLN A 13 34.00 -2.08 -4.87
C GLN A 13 33.16 -3.36 -4.82
N THR A 14 33.78 -4.53 -4.63
CA THR A 14 33.06 -5.80 -4.51
C THR A 14 32.15 -5.82 -3.29
N ILE A 15 32.65 -5.38 -2.12
CA ILE A 15 31.85 -5.30 -0.89
C ILE A 15 30.65 -4.36 -1.07
N CYS A 16 30.88 -3.16 -1.62
CA CYS A 16 29.79 -2.22 -1.87
C CYS A 16 28.76 -2.80 -2.84
N PHE A 17 29.18 -3.45 -3.92
CA PHE A 17 28.27 -4.06 -4.88
C PHE A 17 27.42 -5.18 -4.26
N THR A 18 28.05 -6.08 -3.48
CA THR A 18 27.34 -7.16 -2.80
C THR A 18 26.37 -6.62 -1.75
N ALA A 19 26.76 -5.60 -0.99
CA ALA A 19 25.88 -4.96 0.00
C ALA A 19 24.65 -4.33 -0.67
N ILE A 20 24.84 -3.60 -1.77
CA ILE A 20 23.75 -2.99 -2.54
C ILE A 20 22.80 -4.07 -3.08
N LEU A 21 23.34 -5.14 -3.66
CA LEU A 21 22.55 -6.24 -4.19
C LEU A 21 21.73 -6.92 -3.08
N ALA A 22 22.36 -7.17 -1.94
CA ALA A 22 21.67 -7.74 -0.78
C ALA A 22 20.53 -6.83 -0.27
N CYS A 23 20.79 -5.53 -0.13
CA CYS A 23 19.76 -4.56 0.24
C CYS A 23 18.59 -4.54 -0.76
N ALA A 24 18.88 -4.59 -2.06
CA ALA A 24 17.86 -4.62 -3.10
C ALA A 24 16.97 -5.87 -2.98
N ILE A 25 17.57 -7.04 -2.80
CA ILE A 25 16.83 -8.29 -2.62
C ILE A 25 15.95 -8.24 -1.38
N VAL A 26 16.50 -7.79 -0.24
CA VAL A 26 15.75 -7.66 1.02
C VAL A 26 14.56 -6.71 0.87
N THR A 27 14.77 -5.57 0.20
CA THR A 27 13.69 -4.59 -0.03
C THR A 27 12.57 -5.17 -0.91
N ILE A 28 12.92 -5.92 -1.96
CA ILE A 28 11.93 -6.57 -2.83
C ILE A 28 11.13 -7.62 -2.06
N ILE A 29 11.80 -8.48 -1.30
CA ILE A 29 11.15 -9.51 -0.49
C ILE A 29 10.21 -8.86 0.54
N PHE A 30 10.68 -7.83 1.25
CA PHE A 30 9.88 -7.11 2.22
C PHE A 30 8.68 -6.43 1.57
N GLY A 31 8.85 -5.81 0.40
CA GLY A 31 7.76 -5.21 -0.37
C GLY A 31 6.66 -6.21 -0.76
N ILE A 32 7.04 -7.42 -1.18
CA ILE A 32 6.10 -8.49 -1.49
C ILE A 32 5.37 -8.99 -0.24
N LEU A 33 6.09 -9.18 0.87
CA LEU A 33 5.52 -9.68 2.12
C LEU A 33 4.55 -8.68 2.77
N THR A 34 4.82 -7.39 2.66
CA THR A 34 4.00 -6.32 3.25
C THR A 34 2.94 -5.77 2.30
N SER A 35 2.87 -6.25 1.06
CA SER A 35 1.85 -5.81 0.11
C SER A 35 0.47 -6.27 0.58
N PRO A 36 -0.51 -5.35 0.79
CA PRO A 36 -1.85 -5.71 1.20
C PRO A 36 -2.58 -6.44 0.07
N LYS A 37 -3.26 -7.50 0.44
CA LYS A 37 -4.20 -8.25 -0.38
C LYS A 37 -5.59 -7.94 0.13
N PHE A 38 -6.39 -7.26 -0.68
CA PHE A 38 -7.76 -6.92 -0.33
C PHE A 38 -8.66 -8.15 -0.48
N PHE A 39 -9.61 -8.28 0.45
CA PHE A 39 -10.64 -9.30 0.38
C PHE A 39 -11.81 -8.79 -0.46
N PRO A 40 -12.37 -9.58 -1.38
CA PRO A 40 -13.68 -9.32 -1.93
C PRO A 40 -14.74 -9.50 -0.84
N TYR A 41 -15.88 -8.84 -0.97
CA TYR A 41 -16.98 -9.01 -0.02
C TYR A 41 -17.47 -10.46 -0.01
N SER A 42 -17.66 -10.97 1.19
CA SER A 42 -18.36 -12.23 1.43
C SER A 42 -19.09 -12.17 2.78
N ASP A 43 -20.18 -12.89 2.93
CA ASP A 43 -21.01 -12.90 4.15
C ASP A 43 -20.25 -13.35 5.40
N ASN A 44 -19.16 -14.11 5.22
CA ASN A 44 -18.33 -14.58 6.33
C ASN A 44 -17.18 -13.63 6.68
N LEU A 45 -16.92 -12.60 5.85
CA LEU A 45 -15.77 -11.70 6.01
C LEU A 45 -15.94 -10.76 7.19
N LEU A 46 -17.17 -10.31 7.41
CA LEU A 46 -17.50 -9.36 8.46
C LEU A 46 -18.88 -9.64 9.05
N ASN A 47 -19.04 -9.31 10.32
CA ASN A 47 -20.32 -9.35 11.02
C ASN A 47 -20.64 -7.95 11.55
N VAL A 48 -21.84 -7.46 11.28
CA VAL A 48 -22.32 -6.14 11.67
C VAL A 48 -23.30 -6.31 12.82
N ILE A 49 -23.07 -5.62 13.93
CA ILE A 49 -23.91 -5.65 15.12
C ILE A 49 -24.33 -4.22 15.43
N ASP A 50 -25.64 -3.99 15.40
CA ASP A 50 -26.23 -2.74 15.85
C ASP A 50 -26.36 -2.73 17.38
N VAL A 51 -25.85 -1.69 18.01
CA VAL A 51 -25.84 -1.55 19.46
C VAL A 51 -26.87 -0.48 19.90
N PRO A 52 -27.65 -0.73 20.95
CA PRO A 52 -28.68 0.21 21.39
C PRO A 52 -28.19 1.60 21.82
N ASP A 53 -26.91 1.78 22.02
CA ASP A 53 -26.29 3.05 22.41
C ASP A 53 -26.06 4.03 21.24
N GLY A 54 -26.39 3.66 20.00
CA GLY A 54 -26.15 4.46 18.81
C GLY A 54 -24.76 4.23 18.21
N SER A 55 -24.30 2.98 18.20
CA SER A 55 -23.07 2.58 17.52
C SER A 55 -23.26 1.30 16.72
N VAL A 56 -22.51 1.17 15.62
CA VAL A 56 -22.42 -0.05 14.85
C VAL A 56 -21.05 -0.67 15.07
N ILE A 57 -21.03 -1.93 15.51
CA ILE A 57 -19.80 -2.70 15.67
C ILE A 57 -19.63 -3.61 14.46
N ILE A 58 -18.52 -3.48 13.78
CA ILE A 58 -18.13 -4.34 12.67
C ILE A 58 -16.98 -5.21 13.14
N THR A 59 -17.22 -6.51 13.16
CA THR A 59 -16.23 -7.52 13.51
C THR A 59 -15.77 -8.22 12.26
N PHE A 60 -14.48 -8.16 11.97
CA PHE A 60 -13.87 -8.83 10.82
C PHE A 60 -13.45 -10.26 11.15
N ASP A 61 -13.37 -11.10 10.12
CA ASP A 61 -12.81 -12.44 10.27
C ASP A 61 -11.34 -12.39 10.72
N SER A 62 -10.90 -13.49 11.30
CA SER A 62 -9.53 -13.67 11.84
C SER A 62 -8.43 -13.55 10.78
N GLU A 63 -8.75 -13.76 9.50
CA GLU A 63 -7.83 -13.59 8.38
C GLU A 63 -7.57 -12.12 8.01
N VAL A 64 -8.46 -11.21 8.44
CA VAL A 64 -8.31 -9.77 8.21
C VAL A 64 -7.28 -9.21 9.19
N THR A 65 -6.18 -8.69 8.67
CA THR A 65 -5.11 -8.10 9.48
C THR A 65 -5.12 -6.59 9.48
N GLY A 66 -5.87 -5.98 8.57
CA GLY A 66 -6.04 -4.53 8.51
C GLY A 66 -7.34 -4.13 7.82
N TYR A 67 -7.83 -2.95 8.16
CA TYR A 67 -9.00 -2.34 7.54
C TYR A 67 -8.80 -0.84 7.39
N SER A 68 -9.56 -0.21 6.51
CA SER A 68 -9.70 1.25 6.49
C SER A 68 -11.17 1.63 6.38
N CYS A 69 -11.49 2.79 6.94
CA CYS A 69 -12.80 3.41 6.85
C CYS A 69 -12.61 4.84 6.34
N ASN A 70 -13.34 5.19 5.30
CA ASN A 70 -13.44 6.55 4.81
C ASN A 70 -14.86 7.03 5.04
N GLU A 71 -15.01 8.15 5.72
CA GLU A 71 -16.28 8.82 5.94
C GLU A 71 -16.46 9.90 4.89
N VAL A 72 -17.64 9.95 4.30
CA VAL A 72 -18.08 10.99 3.37
C VAL A 72 -19.46 11.43 3.83
N PHE A 73 -19.63 12.71 4.14
CA PHE A 73 -20.92 13.25 4.50
C PHE A 73 -21.60 13.80 3.24
N ASP A 74 -22.78 13.30 2.94
CA ASP A 74 -23.62 13.82 1.87
C ASP A 74 -24.53 14.92 2.43
N ASN A 75 -24.27 16.17 2.03
CA ASN A 75 -25.01 17.32 2.49
C ASN A 75 -26.44 17.43 1.87
N GLU A 76 -26.70 16.72 0.78
CA GLU A 76 -28.02 16.75 0.11
C GLU A 76 -29.02 15.84 0.82
N THR A 77 -28.54 14.68 1.29
CA THR A 77 -29.37 13.68 1.95
C THR A 77 -29.23 13.68 3.47
N GLU A 78 -28.32 14.50 4.02
CA GLU A 78 -27.96 14.50 5.47
C GLU A 78 -27.53 13.09 5.96
N THR A 79 -26.93 12.30 5.06
CA THR A 79 -26.53 10.91 5.31
C THR A 79 -25.01 10.82 5.46
N ALA A 80 -24.55 10.13 6.49
CA ALA A 80 -23.13 9.79 6.65
C ALA A 80 -22.83 8.45 5.94
N ILE A 81 -22.00 8.50 4.93
CA ILE A 81 -21.61 7.34 4.13
C ILE A 81 -20.23 6.87 4.57
N TYR A 82 -20.16 5.65 5.08
CA TYR A 82 -18.90 5.00 5.47
C TYR A 82 -18.50 3.97 4.43
N ARG A 83 -17.32 4.12 3.84
CA ARG A 83 -16.75 3.12 2.93
C ARG A 83 -15.63 2.37 3.63
N ILE A 84 -15.81 1.05 3.78
CA ILE A 84 -14.90 0.18 4.50
C ILE A 84 -14.26 -0.78 3.52
N ASN A 85 -12.98 -1.04 3.70
CA ASN A 85 -12.31 -2.14 3.03
C ASN A 85 -11.43 -2.90 4.02
N ALA A 86 -11.18 -4.17 3.73
CA ALA A 86 -10.38 -5.06 4.56
C ALA A 86 -9.28 -5.72 3.74
N TRP A 87 -8.12 -5.92 4.35
CA TRP A 87 -6.99 -6.58 3.70
C TRP A 87 -6.19 -7.44 4.67
N THR A 88 -5.36 -8.27 4.10
CA THR A 88 -4.30 -8.98 4.82
C THR A 88 -2.96 -8.75 4.14
N THR A 89 -1.88 -8.95 4.89
CA THR A 89 -0.54 -9.03 4.31
C THR A 89 0.05 -10.41 4.59
N THR A 90 0.92 -10.87 3.71
CA THR A 90 1.60 -12.16 3.94
C THR A 90 2.44 -12.12 5.22
N TRP A 91 2.98 -10.95 5.54
CA TRP A 91 3.73 -10.71 6.78
C TRP A 91 2.85 -10.87 8.02
N ASP A 92 1.72 -10.19 8.06
CA ASP A 92 0.81 -10.22 9.22
C ASP A 92 0.18 -11.60 9.42
N LEU A 93 -0.14 -12.29 8.32
CA LEU A 93 -0.74 -13.62 8.39
C LEU A 93 0.20 -14.67 9.00
N HIS A 94 1.53 -14.58 8.74
CA HIS A 94 2.48 -15.61 9.16
C HIS A 94 3.35 -15.23 10.36
N LEU A 95 3.56 -13.94 10.60
CA LEU A 95 4.51 -13.45 11.60
C LEU A 95 3.87 -12.60 12.71
N SER A 96 2.73 -11.97 12.43
CA SER A 96 2.03 -11.13 13.39
C SER A 96 0.69 -11.76 13.69
N ASN A 97 0.60 -12.58 14.73
CA ASN A 97 -0.66 -13.23 15.13
C ASN A 97 -1.66 -12.17 15.66
N ARG A 98 -2.12 -11.27 14.79
CA ARG A 98 -3.14 -10.27 15.12
C ARG A 98 -4.48 -10.99 15.20
N GLY A 99 -5.12 -10.91 16.36
CA GLY A 99 -6.46 -11.45 16.58
C GLY A 99 -7.52 -10.71 15.76
N LYS A 100 -8.79 -11.11 15.96
CA LYS A 100 -9.95 -10.48 15.31
C LYS A 100 -9.91 -8.96 15.45
N GLN A 101 -10.10 -8.27 14.32
CA GLN A 101 -10.17 -6.82 14.26
C GLN A 101 -11.63 -6.39 14.45
N ASN A 102 -11.85 -5.39 15.29
CA ASN A 102 -13.17 -4.81 15.49
C ASN A 102 -13.10 -3.32 15.19
N MET A 103 -14.12 -2.82 14.55
CA MET A 103 -14.32 -1.40 14.29
C MET A 103 -15.64 -0.96 14.92
N VAL A 104 -15.63 0.19 15.58
CA VAL A 104 -16.84 0.82 16.15
C VAL A 104 -17.07 2.13 15.41
N ILE A 105 -18.23 2.26 14.82
CA ILE A 105 -18.69 3.52 14.18
C ILE A 105 -19.75 4.11 15.11
N PRO A 106 -19.42 5.19 15.86
CA PRO A 106 -20.41 5.93 16.60
C PRO A 106 -21.24 6.77 15.63
N PHE A 107 -22.55 6.81 15.81
CA PHE A 107 -23.42 7.68 15.04
C PHE A 107 -24.50 8.30 15.93
N ASP A 108 -24.96 9.49 15.54
CA ASP A 108 -26.13 10.09 16.15
C ASP A 108 -27.39 9.47 15.53
N ARG A 109 -28.33 9.08 16.35
CA ARG A 109 -29.59 8.47 15.87
C ARG A 109 -30.46 9.40 15.00
N GLU A 110 -30.12 10.68 15.00
CA GLU A 110 -30.79 11.67 14.14
C GLU A 110 -30.19 11.68 12.72
N THR A 111 -28.99 11.12 12.52
CA THR A 111 -28.31 11.06 11.23
C THR A 111 -28.48 9.68 10.62
N GLU A 112 -28.98 9.61 9.39
CA GLU A 112 -29.02 8.35 8.65
C GLU A 112 -27.61 7.93 8.25
N ILE A 113 -27.26 6.67 8.49
CA ILE A 113 -25.95 6.15 8.12
C ILE A 113 -26.06 5.04 7.09
N GLN A 114 -25.12 5.02 6.17
CA GLN A 114 -24.94 3.96 5.19
C GLN A 114 -23.50 3.46 5.24
N ILE A 115 -23.33 2.15 5.31
CA ILE A 115 -22.01 1.54 5.35
C ILE A 115 -21.85 0.64 4.12
N PHE A 116 -20.89 0.96 3.27
CA PHE A 116 -20.55 0.21 2.08
C PHE A 116 -19.23 -0.52 2.27
N TYR A 117 -19.17 -1.74 1.78
CA TYR A 117 -17.91 -2.44 1.59
C TYR A 117 -17.34 -2.13 0.20
N ALA A 118 -16.17 -1.48 0.18
CA ALA A 118 -15.49 -1.10 -1.03
C ALA A 118 -14.74 -2.29 -1.64
N GLN A 119 -15.17 -2.72 -2.82
CA GLN A 119 -14.53 -3.80 -3.57
C GLN A 119 -13.38 -3.23 -4.38
N ASN A 120 -12.14 -3.34 -3.91
CA ASN A 120 -10.95 -2.78 -4.57
C ASN A 120 -10.56 -3.45 -5.91
N ASP A 121 -11.46 -4.19 -6.54
CA ASP A 121 -11.29 -4.87 -7.84
C ASP A 121 -12.00 -4.14 -8.99
N GLY A 122 -12.71 -3.05 -8.70
CA GLY A 122 -13.49 -2.27 -9.68
C GLY A 122 -14.92 -2.74 -9.85
N SER A 123 -15.39 -3.69 -9.05
CA SER A 123 -16.81 -4.01 -8.92
C SER A 123 -17.55 -3.00 -8.04
N GLU A 124 -18.88 -3.04 -8.08
CA GLU A 124 -19.72 -2.14 -7.30
C GLU A 124 -19.54 -2.37 -5.80
N ASP A 125 -19.55 -1.27 -5.03
CA ASP A 125 -19.49 -1.32 -3.58
C ASP A 125 -20.77 -1.99 -3.02
N VAL A 126 -20.63 -2.84 -2.02
CA VAL A 126 -21.74 -3.60 -1.45
C VAL A 126 -22.26 -2.89 -0.20
N LEU A 127 -23.56 -2.56 -0.15
CA LEU A 127 -24.21 -2.02 1.04
C LEU A 127 -24.29 -3.11 2.10
N ILE A 128 -23.71 -2.86 3.29
CA ILE A 128 -23.70 -3.79 4.42
C ILE A 128 -24.57 -3.33 5.59
N TYR A 129 -24.84 -2.02 5.71
CA TYR A 129 -25.71 -1.46 6.73
C TYR A 129 -26.39 -0.18 6.25
N GLY A 130 -27.65 0.03 6.64
CA GLY A 130 -28.49 1.17 6.25
C GLY A 130 -29.49 0.85 5.14
N SER A 131 -30.34 1.82 4.80
CA SER A 131 -31.35 1.66 3.75
C SER A 131 -30.89 2.30 2.43
N ASN A 132 -31.08 1.60 1.33
CA ASN A 132 -30.70 2.07 -0.02
C ASN A 132 -31.78 2.96 -0.66
N GLN A 133 -32.53 3.72 0.16
CA GLN A 133 -33.73 4.39 -0.36
C GLN A 133 -33.48 5.60 -1.29
N ASN A 134 -32.27 6.18 -1.27
CA ASN A 134 -32.00 7.42 -2.01
C ASN A 134 -30.67 7.48 -2.79
N THR A 135 -29.88 6.44 -2.81
CA THR A 135 -28.57 6.49 -3.51
C THR A 135 -28.65 5.72 -4.83
N GLU A 136 -28.89 6.43 -5.93
CA GLU A 136 -28.61 5.92 -7.31
C GLU A 136 -27.11 5.75 -7.57
N GLU A 137 -26.25 6.10 -6.63
CA GLU A 137 -24.81 5.96 -6.73
C GLU A 137 -24.34 4.68 -6.04
N ASN A 138 -24.47 3.56 -6.75
CA ASN A 138 -23.58 2.43 -6.53
C ASN A 138 -22.17 2.89 -6.83
N GLY A 139 -21.45 3.38 -5.83
CA GLY A 139 -20.08 3.84 -5.99
C GLY A 139 -19.20 2.67 -6.43
N VAL A 140 -18.40 2.88 -7.47
CA VAL A 140 -17.35 1.93 -7.85
C VAL A 140 -16.05 2.41 -7.24
N THR A 141 -15.53 1.67 -6.28
CA THR A 141 -14.21 1.97 -5.72
C THR A 141 -13.13 1.49 -6.69
N LEU A 142 -12.41 2.44 -7.27
CA LEU A 142 -11.29 2.12 -8.15
C LEU A 142 -10.21 1.35 -7.38
N PRO A 143 -9.57 0.35 -8.01
CA PRO A 143 -8.48 -0.41 -7.39
C PRO A 143 -7.44 0.53 -6.81
N ARG A 144 -7.22 0.43 -5.50
CA ARG A 144 -6.23 1.27 -4.82
C ARG A 144 -4.84 0.83 -5.23
N LEU A 145 -4.23 1.54 -6.15
CA LEU A 145 -2.84 1.32 -6.54
C LEU A 145 -1.95 1.62 -5.33
N ILE A 146 -1.40 0.55 -4.75
CA ILE A 146 -0.45 0.67 -3.64
C ILE A 146 0.89 1.06 -4.23
N LEU A 147 1.11 2.38 -4.31
CA LEU A 147 2.29 2.96 -4.95
C LEU A 147 3.52 3.04 -4.03
N MET A 148 3.31 2.86 -2.72
CA MET A 148 4.37 3.00 -1.71
C MET A 148 5.57 2.05 -1.92
N PRO A 149 5.40 0.73 -2.12
CA PRO A 149 6.51 -0.18 -2.34
C PRO A 149 7.26 0.11 -3.65
N TYR A 150 6.55 0.55 -4.68
CA TYR A 150 7.18 0.92 -5.96
C TYR A 150 8.00 2.21 -5.86
N PHE A 151 7.57 3.18 -5.03
CA PHE A 151 8.34 4.38 -4.74
C PHE A 151 9.66 4.03 -4.05
N LEU A 152 9.63 3.16 -3.03
CA LEU A 152 10.84 2.69 -2.34
C LEU A 152 11.78 1.94 -3.29
N LEU A 153 11.23 1.12 -4.19
CA LEU A 153 12.00 0.39 -5.18
C LEU A 153 12.66 1.34 -6.19
N ALA A 154 11.94 2.36 -6.66
CA ALA A 154 12.49 3.38 -7.55
C ALA A 154 13.60 4.21 -6.87
N PHE A 155 13.40 4.58 -5.60
CA PHE A 155 14.41 5.27 -4.80
C PHE A 155 15.68 4.41 -4.62
N LEU A 156 15.52 3.14 -4.28
CA LEU A 156 16.64 2.21 -4.16
C LEU A 156 17.38 2.06 -5.49
N ALA A 157 16.65 1.90 -6.60
CA ALA A 157 17.25 1.81 -7.93
C ALA A 157 18.06 3.06 -8.26
N LEU A 158 17.58 4.25 -7.92
CA LEU A 158 18.31 5.51 -8.11
C LEU A 158 19.61 5.53 -7.31
N VAL A 159 19.57 5.13 -6.03
CA VAL A 159 20.76 5.06 -5.17
C VAL A 159 21.78 4.09 -5.74
N VAL A 160 21.33 2.91 -6.18
CA VAL A 160 22.20 1.90 -6.83
C VAL A 160 22.87 2.46 -8.09
N LEU A 161 22.10 3.08 -8.98
CA LEU A 161 22.63 3.69 -10.20
C LEU A 161 23.63 4.81 -9.91
N ALA A 162 23.36 5.66 -8.92
CA ALA A 162 24.27 6.72 -8.49
C ALA A 162 25.60 6.17 -7.98
N ILE A 163 25.56 5.12 -7.15
CA ILE A 163 26.77 4.47 -6.63
C ILE A 163 27.55 3.79 -7.77
N LEU A 164 26.87 3.07 -8.67
CA LEU A 164 27.48 2.42 -9.82
C LEU A 164 28.17 3.46 -10.74
N ARG A 165 27.54 4.61 -10.95
CA ARG A 165 28.12 5.72 -11.72
C ARG A 165 29.45 6.19 -11.13
N VAL A 166 29.50 6.36 -9.80
CA VAL A 166 30.73 6.78 -9.12
C VAL A 166 31.80 5.70 -9.16
N LEU A 167 31.43 4.45 -8.92
CA LEU A 167 32.36 3.32 -8.91
C LEU A 167 32.92 3.01 -10.29
N LEU A 168 32.11 3.12 -11.33
CA LEU A 168 32.46 2.76 -12.71
C LEU A 168 32.87 3.95 -13.57
N ARG A 169 33.11 5.12 -12.96
CA ARG A 169 33.47 6.37 -13.67
C ARG A 169 34.63 6.22 -14.69
N ASN A 170 35.50 5.25 -14.47
CA ASN A 170 36.62 4.98 -15.38
C ASN A 170 36.24 4.17 -16.63
N LYS A 171 35.01 3.64 -16.70
CA LYS A 171 34.51 2.83 -17.83
C LYS A 171 33.41 3.61 -18.57
N GLN A 172 33.81 4.48 -19.48
CA GLN A 172 32.90 5.41 -20.16
C GLN A 172 31.70 4.73 -20.83
N ALA A 173 31.89 3.55 -21.44
CA ALA A 173 30.80 2.82 -22.09
C ALA A 173 29.67 2.44 -21.09
N ILE A 174 30.03 2.05 -19.87
CA ILE A 174 29.06 1.67 -18.84
C ILE A 174 28.39 2.92 -18.23
N VAL A 175 29.14 3.99 -18.03
CA VAL A 175 28.63 5.25 -17.50
C VAL A 175 27.55 5.83 -18.40
N VAL A 176 27.71 5.78 -19.73
CA VAL A 176 26.68 6.23 -20.68
C VAL A 176 25.37 5.45 -20.54
N TRP A 177 25.41 4.14 -20.29
CA TRP A 177 24.22 3.33 -20.05
C TRP A 177 23.56 3.68 -18.72
N ILE A 178 24.36 3.91 -17.66
CA ILE A 178 23.86 4.33 -16.35
C ILE A 178 23.18 5.69 -16.46
N ASP A 179 23.80 6.66 -17.14
CA ASP A 179 23.24 8.00 -17.33
C ASP A 179 21.92 7.99 -18.11
N ARG A 180 21.72 7.02 -19.02
CA ARG A 180 20.44 6.80 -19.70
C ARG A 180 19.40 6.13 -18.83
N ALA A 181 19.80 5.34 -17.83
CA ALA A 181 18.89 4.64 -16.95
C ALA A 181 18.39 5.52 -15.77
N ILE A 182 19.19 6.48 -15.30
CA ILE A 182 18.86 7.37 -14.18
C ILE A 182 17.53 8.15 -14.36
N PRO A 183 17.16 8.68 -15.55
CA PRO A 183 15.92 9.42 -15.71
C PRO A 183 14.65 8.60 -15.41
N PHE A 184 14.65 7.28 -15.59
CA PHE A 184 13.47 6.44 -15.37
C PHE A 184 12.98 6.46 -13.92
N PRO A 185 13.82 6.11 -12.91
CA PRO A 185 13.36 6.18 -11.52
C PRO A 185 13.08 7.62 -11.06
N ILE A 186 13.78 8.62 -11.59
CA ILE A 186 13.51 10.04 -11.26
C ILE A 186 12.14 10.46 -11.77
N SER A 187 11.81 10.17 -13.03
CA SER A 187 10.50 10.53 -13.62
C SER A 187 9.35 9.84 -12.90
N TYR A 188 9.53 8.57 -12.52
CA TYR A 188 8.54 7.83 -11.72
C TYR A 188 8.32 8.46 -10.34
N MET A 189 9.39 8.82 -9.63
CA MET A 189 9.29 9.49 -8.32
C MET A 189 8.65 10.88 -8.44
N ALA A 190 9.00 11.64 -9.48
CA ALA A 190 8.41 12.95 -9.73
C ALA A 190 6.90 12.84 -10.03
N ALA A 191 6.50 11.90 -10.87
CA ALA A 191 5.09 11.65 -11.16
C ALA A 191 4.28 11.33 -9.90
N GLN A 192 4.84 10.49 -9.00
CA GLN A 192 4.19 10.16 -7.72
C GLN A 192 4.07 11.34 -6.75
N LEU A 193 5.03 12.25 -6.75
CA LEU A 193 4.97 13.46 -5.90
C LEU A 193 3.94 14.47 -6.42
N CYS A 194 3.68 14.48 -7.73
CA CYS A 194 2.70 15.37 -8.35
C CYS A 194 1.24 14.83 -8.22
N THR A 195 1.05 13.55 -7.91
CA THR A 195 -0.28 12.92 -7.77
C THR A 195 -0.80 12.89 -6.33
N LYS A 196 -0.10 13.48 -5.39
CA LYS A 196 -0.55 13.72 -4.02
C LYS A 196 -1.14 15.12 -3.92
#